data_730e1df7d70b9bed36411865d5fd7e46
#
_entry.id   730e1df7d70b9bed36411865d5fd7e46
#
_cell.length_a   1.000
_cell.length_b   1.000
_cell.length_c   1.000
_cell.angle_alpha   90.00
_cell.angle_beta   90.00
_cell.angle_gamma   90.00
#
_symmetry.space_group_name_H-M   'P 1'
#
loop_
_entity.id
_entity.type
_entity.pdbx_description
1 polymer ?
#
loop_
_entity_poly.entity_id
_entity_poly.type
_entity_poly.pdbx_seq_one_letter_code
_entity_poly.pdbx_strand_id
1 'polypeptide(L)'
;NQQLGVPESLATLGSSFGALIGQNACAGIFTACLATITASSMGVDVMGINFLVSAILIIMVSSFGVAGVGGGAIFASLIVLPNLGLPTYLIPLVLAIDPIIDMGRTAINVSGAMVSSIVTSKIVGTLDEKTYAASDVNTKSNVESI
;
A
#
# COMPACT_ATOMS: atom_id res chain seq x y z
N ASN A 1 -5.21 -17.06 7.79
CA ASN A 1 -5.51 -18.20 6.91
C ASN A 1 -6.65 -19.07 7.46
N GLN A 2 -6.66 -19.38 8.75
CA GLN A 2 -7.70 -20.24 9.36
C GLN A 2 -9.14 -19.72 9.20
N GLN A 3 -9.31 -18.39 9.18
CA GLN A 3 -10.64 -17.77 9.03
C GLN A 3 -11.01 -17.51 7.56
N LEU A 4 -10.05 -17.31 6.68
CA LEU A 4 -10.28 -16.94 5.29
C LEU A 4 -10.13 -18.10 4.30
N GLY A 5 -9.88 -19.32 4.78
CA GLY A 5 -9.76 -20.50 3.94
C GLY A 5 -8.55 -20.49 2.98
N VAL A 6 -7.57 -19.63 3.22
CA VAL A 6 -6.33 -19.56 2.41
C VAL A 6 -5.33 -20.58 2.92
N PRO A 7 -4.73 -21.44 2.07
CA PRO A 7 -3.67 -22.37 2.47
C PRO A 7 -2.50 -21.66 3.15
N GLU A 8 -1.90 -22.31 4.13
CA GLU A 8 -0.82 -21.72 4.94
C GLU A 8 0.38 -21.28 4.09
N SER A 9 0.74 -22.04 3.08
CA SER A 9 1.80 -21.70 2.14
C SER A 9 1.55 -20.40 1.40
N LEU A 10 0.34 -20.21 0.87
CA LEU A 10 -0.05 -18.98 0.17
C LEU A 10 -0.24 -17.80 1.13
N ALA A 11 -0.73 -18.04 2.35
CA ALA A 11 -0.85 -17.01 3.37
C ALA A 11 0.55 -16.51 3.81
N THR A 12 1.51 -17.42 3.97
CA THR A 12 2.89 -17.09 4.32
C THR A 12 3.58 -16.32 3.17
N LEU A 13 3.43 -16.78 1.93
CA LEU A 13 3.95 -16.06 0.77
C LEU A 13 3.31 -14.67 0.64
N GLY A 14 1.99 -14.57 0.73
CA GLY A 14 1.28 -13.30 0.62
C GLY A 14 1.64 -12.31 1.71
N SER A 15 1.84 -12.76 2.95
CA SER A 15 2.29 -11.88 4.04
C SER A 15 3.74 -11.43 3.86
N SER A 16 4.63 -12.32 3.42
CA SER A 16 6.03 -12.00 3.18
C SER A 16 6.21 -11.03 2.01
N PHE A 17 5.58 -11.29 0.88
CA PHE A 17 5.60 -10.38 -0.26
C PHE A 17 4.85 -9.07 0.04
N GLY A 18 3.73 -9.13 0.75
CA GLY A 18 3.00 -7.94 1.18
C GLY A 18 3.83 -7.03 2.06
N ALA A 19 4.63 -7.59 2.97
CA ALA A 19 5.53 -6.82 3.82
C ALA A 19 6.71 -6.19 3.04
N LEU A 20 7.17 -6.81 1.95
CA LEU A 20 8.34 -6.35 1.19
C LEU A 20 7.96 -5.41 0.04
N ILE A 21 6.98 -5.78 -0.78
CA ILE A 21 6.64 -5.07 -2.02
C ILE A 21 5.17 -4.65 -2.11
N GLY A 22 4.33 -5.08 -1.16
CA GLY A 22 2.89 -4.77 -1.11
C GLY A 22 2.55 -3.48 -0.39
N GLN A 23 3.45 -2.51 -0.34
CA GLN A 23 3.28 -1.25 0.40
C GLN A 23 2.50 -0.20 -0.41
N ASN A 24 1.29 -0.56 -0.85
CA ASN A 24 0.47 0.24 -1.76
C ASN A 24 0.18 1.64 -1.24
N ALA A 25 -0.15 1.77 0.04
CA ALA A 25 -0.47 3.05 0.64
C ALA A 25 0.79 3.86 0.98
N CYS A 26 1.86 3.20 1.43
CA CYS A 26 3.08 3.89 1.82
C CYS A 26 3.94 4.30 0.61
N ALA A 27 4.29 3.34 -0.24
CA ALA A 27 5.15 3.59 -1.39
C ALA A 27 4.38 4.13 -2.61
N GLY A 28 3.10 3.80 -2.75
CA GLY A 28 2.26 4.23 -3.86
C GLY A 28 1.51 5.53 -3.56
N ILE A 29 0.40 5.42 -2.83
CA ILE A 29 -0.56 6.53 -2.66
C ILE A 29 0.07 7.74 -1.96
N PHE A 30 0.72 7.53 -0.83
CA PHE A 30 1.31 8.62 -0.06
C PHE A 30 2.38 9.37 -0.87
N THR A 31 3.27 8.64 -1.52
CA THR A 31 4.36 9.22 -2.31
C THR A 31 3.83 9.98 -3.52
N ALA A 32 2.79 9.45 -4.18
CA ALA A 32 2.12 10.14 -5.29
C ALA A 32 1.46 11.44 -4.82
N CYS A 33 0.75 11.42 -3.68
CA CYS A 33 0.14 12.62 -3.10
C CYS A 33 1.21 13.67 -2.78
N LEU A 34 2.29 13.28 -2.12
CA LEU A 34 3.35 14.20 -1.74
C LEU A 34 4.07 14.79 -2.96
N ALA A 35 4.34 13.95 -3.97
CA ALA A 35 4.93 14.41 -5.24
C ALA A 35 4.01 15.42 -5.95
N THR A 36 2.71 15.13 -6.01
CA THR A 36 1.72 16.02 -6.63
C THR A 36 1.62 17.36 -5.89
N ILE A 37 1.56 17.34 -4.56
CA ILE A 37 1.51 18.57 -3.74
C ILE A 37 2.78 19.40 -3.95
N THR A 38 3.95 18.75 -3.91
CA THR A 38 5.24 19.44 -4.10
C THR A 38 5.34 20.03 -5.50
N ALA A 39 5.00 19.28 -6.54
CA ALA A 39 5.03 19.72 -7.93
C ALA A 39 4.07 20.90 -8.15
N SER A 40 2.83 20.81 -7.62
CA SER A 40 1.85 21.89 -7.71
C SER A 40 2.33 23.16 -7.02
N SER A 41 2.99 23.06 -5.88
CA SER A 41 3.54 24.23 -5.16
C SER A 41 4.65 24.94 -5.93
N MET A 42 5.30 24.23 -6.86
CA MET A 42 6.33 24.78 -7.77
C MET A 42 5.78 25.25 -9.12
N GLY A 43 4.46 25.16 -9.33
CA GLY A 43 3.84 25.52 -10.60
C GLY A 43 4.07 24.51 -11.73
N VAL A 44 4.49 23.29 -11.39
CA VAL A 44 4.62 22.20 -12.36
C VAL A 44 3.24 21.70 -12.76
N ASP A 45 2.99 21.49 -14.05
CA ASP A 45 1.75 20.89 -14.54
C ASP A 45 1.69 19.39 -14.16
N VAL A 46 0.99 19.11 -13.06
CA VAL A 46 0.84 17.74 -12.55
C VAL A 46 -0.09 16.87 -13.40
N MET A 47 -0.91 17.48 -14.28
CA MET A 47 -1.77 16.77 -15.22
C MET A 47 -1.07 16.51 -16.56
N GLY A 48 0.11 17.08 -16.75
CA GLY A 48 0.92 16.85 -17.94
C GLY A 48 1.35 15.39 -18.05
N ILE A 49 1.20 14.82 -19.26
CA ILE A 49 1.49 13.40 -19.51
C ILE A 49 2.94 13.02 -19.11
N ASN A 50 3.88 13.93 -19.29
CA ASN A 50 5.28 13.70 -18.95
C ASN A 50 5.46 13.53 -17.44
N PHE A 51 4.80 14.37 -16.62
CA PHE A 51 4.85 14.25 -15.16
C PHE A 51 4.18 12.96 -14.71
N LEU A 52 2.98 12.65 -15.22
CA LEU A 52 2.23 11.46 -14.84
C LEU A 52 3.01 10.18 -15.16
N VAL A 53 3.54 10.04 -16.37
CA VAL A 53 4.30 8.86 -16.78
C VAL A 53 5.58 8.71 -15.95
N SER A 54 6.31 9.81 -15.76
CA SER A 54 7.53 9.78 -14.93
C SER A 54 7.23 9.42 -13.48
N ALA A 55 6.19 10.00 -12.88
CA ALA A 55 5.77 9.70 -11.51
C ALA A 55 5.38 8.23 -11.35
N ILE A 56 4.56 7.69 -12.25
CA ILE A 56 4.14 6.28 -12.23
C ILE A 56 5.35 5.35 -12.31
N LEU A 57 6.26 5.58 -13.26
CA LEU A 57 7.44 4.72 -13.44
C LEU A 57 8.39 4.78 -12.25
N ILE A 58 8.69 5.98 -11.75
CA ILE A 58 9.60 6.15 -10.61
C ILE A 58 9.00 5.56 -9.34
N ILE A 59 7.72 5.79 -9.06
CA ILE A 59 7.02 5.22 -7.90
C ILE A 59 6.98 3.70 -7.99
N MET A 60 6.67 3.15 -9.15
CA MET A 60 6.62 1.70 -9.38
C MET A 60 7.98 1.05 -9.10
N VAL A 61 9.05 1.58 -9.65
CA VAL A 61 10.41 1.05 -9.42
C VAL A 61 10.81 1.22 -7.95
N SER A 62 10.55 2.39 -7.36
CA SER A 62 10.93 2.68 -5.97
C SER A 62 10.17 1.82 -4.96
N SER A 63 8.96 1.38 -5.28
CA SER A 63 8.16 0.54 -4.39
C SER A 63 8.79 -0.83 -4.08
N PHE A 64 9.64 -1.34 -4.96
CA PHE A 64 10.39 -2.58 -4.71
C PHE A 64 11.50 -2.41 -3.66
N GLY A 65 11.94 -1.19 -3.40
CA GLY A 65 13.00 -0.89 -2.42
C GLY A 65 12.50 -0.48 -1.03
N VAL A 66 11.19 -0.45 -0.82
CA VAL A 66 10.59 0.05 0.42
C VAL A 66 9.91 -1.09 1.17
N ALA A 67 10.51 -1.49 2.28
CA ALA A 67 9.92 -2.49 3.17
C ALA A 67 8.82 -1.88 4.06
N GLY A 68 7.91 -2.74 4.54
CA GLY A 68 6.84 -2.40 5.48
C GLY A 68 7.34 -2.17 6.91
N VAL A 69 8.12 -1.12 7.08
CA VAL A 69 8.63 -0.65 8.38
C VAL A 69 8.11 0.75 8.69
N GLY A 70 8.08 1.12 9.96
CA GLY A 70 7.70 2.47 10.35
C GLY A 70 8.55 3.52 9.61
N GLY A 71 7.89 4.54 9.04
CA GLY A 71 8.57 5.54 8.21
C GLY A 71 8.85 5.13 6.76
N GLY A 72 8.42 3.94 6.32
CA GLY A 72 8.62 3.47 4.94
C GLY A 72 8.12 4.44 3.87
N ALA A 73 7.01 5.14 4.11
CA ALA A 73 6.49 6.16 3.20
C ALA A 73 7.43 7.37 3.07
N ILE A 74 8.07 7.77 4.16
CA ILE A 74 9.07 8.85 4.16
C ILE A 74 10.29 8.43 3.34
N PHE A 75 10.79 7.20 3.55
CA PHE A 75 11.90 6.67 2.74
C PHE A 75 11.55 6.59 1.25
N ALA A 76 10.34 6.11 0.90
CA ALA A 76 9.86 6.12 -0.47
C ALA A 76 9.87 7.53 -1.06
N SER A 77 9.38 8.52 -0.30
CA SER A 77 9.34 9.92 -0.74
C SER A 77 10.73 10.52 -0.93
N LEU A 78 11.68 10.17 -0.06
CA LEU A 78 13.09 10.59 -0.20
C LEU A 78 13.76 10.03 -1.46
N ILE A 79 13.27 8.91 -1.97
CA ILE A 79 13.72 8.35 -3.25
C ILE A 79 12.99 9.01 -4.42
N VAL A 80 11.67 9.10 -4.36
CA VAL A 80 10.83 9.51 -5.50
C VAL A 80 10.95 11.00 -5.81
N LEU A 81 10.87 11.88 -4.80
CA LEU A 81 10.88 13.32 -5.05
C LEU A 81 12.12 13.79 -5.80
N PRO A 82 13.35 13.47 -5.37
CA PRO A 82 14.55 13.88 -6.10
C PRO A 82 14.64 13.31 -7.52
N ASN A 83 14.16 12.07 -7.72
CA ASN A 83 14.14 11.46 -9.05
C ASN A 83 13.12 12.13 -9.99
N LEU A 84 12.10 12.80 -9.45
CA LEU A 84 11.18 13.66 -10.21
C LEU A 84 11.71 15.11 -10.36
N GLY A 85 12.91 15.41 -9.84
CA GLY A 85 13.44 16.77 -9.80
C GLY A 85 12.71 17.68 -8.78
N LEU A 86 12.01 17.10 -7.80
CA LEU A 86 11.26 17.83 -6.79
C LEU A 86 12.05 17.98 -5.49
N PRO A 87 11.93 19.11 -4.80
CA PRO A 87 12.56 19.31 -3.50
C PRO A 87 11.88 18.51 -2.40
N THR A 88 12.61 18.24 -1.32
CA THR A 88 12.16 17.42 -0.19
C THR A 88 11.72 18.25 1.03
N TYR A 89 11.51 19.56 0.89
CA TYR A 89 11.26 20.49 2.01
C TYR A 89 9.96 20.19 2.76
N LEU A 90 8.98 19.52 2.14
CA LEU A 90 7.73 19.13 2.79
C LEU A 90 7.88 17.88 3.67
N ILE A 91 8.94 17.09 3.49
CA ILE A 91 9.12 15.83 4.23
C ILE A 91 9.21 16.06 5.74
N PRO A 92 9.98 17.02 6.29
CA PRO A 92 10.01 17.26 7.72
C PRO A 92 8.64 17.68 8.31
N LEU A 93 7.84 18.40 7.53
CA LEU A 93 6.50 18.81 7.96
C LEU A 93 5.56 17.59 8.06
N VAL A 94 5.61 16.74 7.06
CA VAL A 94 4.78 15.53 7.01
C VAL A 94 5.23 14.52 8.06
N LEU A 95 6.53 14.40 8.33
CA LEU A 95 7.09 13.53 9.35
C LEU A 95 6.49 13.81 10.74
N ALA A 96 6.14 15.05 11.04
CA ALA A 96 5.54 15.41 12.32
C ALA A 96 4.16 14.78 12.57
N ILE A 97 3.40 14.52 11.50
CA ILE A 97 2.05 13.92 11.55
C ILE A 97 2.04 12.47 11.05
N ASP A 98 3.17 11.99 10.55
CA ASP A 98 3.31 10.67 9.94
C ASP A 98 2.81 9.51 10.82
N PRO A 99 3.09 9.46 12.15
CA PRO A 99 2.63 8.36 12.99
C PRO A 99 1.10 8.17 12.99
N ILE A 100 0.35 9.25 12.88
CA ILE A 100 -1.13 9.21 12.85
C ILE A 100 -1.60 8.70 11.48
N ILE A 101 -1.02 9.20 10.40
CA ILE A 101 -1.38 8.83 9.03
C ILE A 101 -0.93 7.39 8.75
N ASP A 102 0.20 6.96 9.31
CA ASP A 102 0.77 5.64 9.12
C ASP A 102 -0.16 4.51 9.61
N MET A 103 -0.95 4.76 10.65
CA MET A 103 -1.95 3.79 11.11
C MET A 103 -2.94 3.42 10.00
N GLY A 104 -3.47 4.43 9.28
CA GLY A 104 -4.39 4.22 8.17
C GLY A 104 -3.71 3.55 6.97
N ARG A 105 -2.49 3.97 6.63
CA ARG A 105 -1.72 3.37 5.54
C ARG A 105 -1.38 1.91 5.81
N THR A 106 -1.00 1.59 7.03
CA THR A 106 -0.71 0.22 7.45
C THR A 106 -1.94 -0.67 7.32
N ALA A 107 -3.12 -0.17 7.72
CA ALA A 107 -4.37 -0.91 7.54
C ALA A 107 -4.64 -1.23 6.05
N ILE A 108 -4.42 -0.27 5.16
CA ILE A 108 -4.57 -0.48 3.70
C ILE A 108 -3.55 -1.49 3.17
N ASN A 109 -2.29 -1.40 3.58
CA ASN A 109 -1.23 -2.32 3.13
C ASN A 109 -1.54 -3.76 3.56
N VAL A 110 -1.91 -3.96 4.83
CA VAL A 110 -2.26 -5.29 5.36
C VAL A 110 -3.50 -5.85 4.66
N SER A 111 -4.55 -5.04 4.51
CA SER A 111 -5.77 -5.45 3.80
C SER A 111 -5.48 -5.83 2.35
N GLY A 112 -4.63 -5.07 1.66
CA GLY A 112 -4.20 -5.37 0.29
C GLY A 112 -3.47 -6.70 0.17
N ALA A 113 -2.56 -7.01 1.10
CA ALA A 113 -1.86 -8.29 1.16
C ALA A 113 -2.83 -9.46 1.41
N MET A 114 -3.81 -9.28 2.30
CA MET A 114 -4.85 -10.29 2.56
C MET A 114 -5.70 -10.55 1.32
N VAL A 115 -6.19 -9.50 0.67
CA VAL A 115 -7.01 -9.62 -0.55
C VAL A 115 -6.20 -10.30 -1.67
N SER A 116 -4.95 -9.92 -1.87
CA SER A 116 -4.06 -10.55 -2.85
C SER A 116 -3.90 -12.05 -2.60
N SER A 117 -3.74 -12.46 -1.34
CA SER A 117 -3.63 -13.88 -0.96
C SER A 117 -4.90 -14.66 -1.26
N ILE A 118 -6.08 -14.08 -0.97
CA ILE A 118 -7.38 -14.70 -1.25
C ILE A 118 -7.58 -14.86 -2.76
N VAL A 119 -7.34 -13.80 -3.53
CA VAL A 119 -7.50 -13.81 -5.00
C VAL A 119 -6.56 -14.84 -5.63
N THR A 120 -5.30 -14.87 -5.21
CA THR A 120 -4.33 -15.86 -5.69
C THR A 120 -4.78 -17.28 -5.36
N SER A 121 -5.23 -17.52 -4.13
CA SER A 121 -5.74 -18.82 -3.68
C SER A 121 -6.94 -19.28 -4.51
N LYS A 122 -7.82 -18.36 -4.87
CA LYS A 122 -8.97 -18.63 -5.72
C LYS A 122 -8.58 -18.95 -7.16
N ILE A 123 -7.64 -18.20 -7.74
CA ILE A 123 -7.16 -18.42 -9.10
C ILE A 123 -6.46 -19.79 -9.22
N VAL A 124 -5.66 -20.17 -8.22
CA VAL A 124 -4.95 -21.45 -8.17
C VAL A 124 -5.90 -22.61 -7.81
N GLY A 125 -7.13 -22.33 -7.38
CA GLY A 125 -8.11 -23.36 -7.03
C GLY A 125 -7.85 -24.05 -5.69
N THR A 126 -7.13 -23.39 -4.77
CA THR A 126 -6.75 -23.93 -3.45
C THR A 126 -7.50 -23.27 -2.29
N LEU A 127 -8.41 -22.34 -2.58
CA LEU A 127 -9.23 -21.67 -1.57
C LEU A 127 -10.28 -22.63 -1.00
N ASP A 128 -10.34 -22.75 0.33
CA ASP A 128 -11.47 -23.42 0.99
C ASP A 128 -12.69 -22.50 1.03
N GLU A 129 -13.55 -22.63 0.04
CA GLU A 129 -14.76 -21.80 -0.12
C GLU A 129 -15.74 -21.97 1.04
N LYS A 130 -15.77 -23.11 1.72
CA LYS A 130 -16.65 -23.34 2.88
C LYS A 130 -16.22 -22.50 4.06
N THR A 131 -14.92 -22.50 4.37
CA THR A 131 -14.34 -21.68 5.45
C THR A 131 -14.48 -20.19 5.12
N TYR A 132 -14.24 -19.80 3.86
CA TYR A 132 -14.40 -18.42 3.41
C TYR A 132 -15.84 -17.91 3.56
N ALA A 133 -16.84 -18.70 3.14
CA ALA A 133 -18.26 -18.36 3.25
C ALA A 133 -18.72 -18.30 4.73
N ALA A 134 -18.22 -19.19 5.59
CA ALA A 134 -18.54 -19.16 7.02
C ALA A 134 -18.01 -17.91 7.72
N SER A 135 -16.85 -17.39 7.28
CA SER A 135 -16.28 -16.13 7.78
C SER A 135 -17.18 -14.92 7.46
N ASP A 136 -17.77 -14.88 6.27
CA ASP A 136 -18.70 -13.80 5.86
C ASP A 136 -19.97 -13.77 6.72
N VAL A 137 -20.52 -14.93 7.05
CA VAL A 137 -21.70 -15.06 7.91
C VAL A 137 -21.43 -14.57 9.32
N ASN A 138 -20.30 -14.94 9.91
CA ASN A 138 -19.91 -14.50 11.26
C ASN A 138 -19.67 -12.97 11.32
N THR A 139 -19.13 -12.39 10.27
CA THR A 139 -18.92 -10.94 10.22
C THR A 139 -20.24 -10.18 10.17
N LYS A 140 -21.21 -10.65 9.39
CA LYS A 140 -22.56 -10.04 9.31
C LYS A 140 -23.30 -10.10 10.63
N SER A 141 -23.29 -11.25 11.32
CA SER A 141 -23.97 -11.41 12.63
C SER A 141 -23.39 -10.51 13.72
N ASN A 142 -22.07 -10.26 13.70
CA ASN A 142 -21.43 -9.36 14.67
C ASN A 142 -21.73 -7.88 14.40
N VAL A 143 -21.92 -7.47 13.16
CA VAL A 143 -22.28 -6.08 12.80
C VAL A 143 -23.72 -5.77 13.14
N GLU A 144 -24.64 -6.74 13.00
CA GLU A 144 -26.07 -6.59 13.35
C GLU A 144 -26.31 -6.56 14.87
N SER A 145 -25.34 -6.95 15.69
CA SER A 145 -25.42 -6.96 17.16
C SER A 145 -24.89 -5.71 17.86
N ILE A 146 -24.39 -4.72 17.10
CA ILE A 146 -23.90 -3.42 17.58
C ILE A 146 -24.93 -2.33 17.29
#